data_0f10763584cdff0a744569e004abc9c7
#
_entry.id   0f10763584cdff0a744569e004abc9c7
#
_cell.length_a   1.000
_cell.length_b   1.000
_cell.length_c   1.000
_cell.angle_alpha   90.00
_cell.angle_beta   90.00
_cell.angle_gamma   90.00
#
_symmetry.space_group_name_H-M   'P 1'
#
loop_
_entity.id
_entity.type
_entity.pdbx_description
1 polymer ?
#
loop_
_entity_poly.entity_id
_entity_poly.type
_entity_poly.pdbx_seq_one_letter_code
_entity_poly.pdbx_strand_id
1 'polypeptide(L)'
;MSVRFGFDIDDTIINLREHAFHLYNKKLNQDVGLDVFRAIKTVEIHEVFGMEKEAGGAMWSSLIEEIYFTDCTIFDGALELLNELHQNGHDIFYITSRPKQYCTQTREWLKAKGFPVEDNHFFCGMQDNEKITNIQELELDFYFDDKPAVLETLGSTETKIYIIDQSYNQHVDGLRLKNWMEFKMTVSEEEYVDTKTITLVK
;
A
#
# COMPACT_ATOMS: atom_id res chain seq x y z
N MET A 1 -6.26 -21.03 -12.62
CA MET A 1 -5.53 -19.94 -13.31
C MET A 1 -4.82 -19.13 -12.29
N SER A 2 -3.63 -18.59 -12.57
CA SER A 2 -3.00 -17.63 -11.67
C SER A 2 -3.78 -16.32 -11.71
N VAL A 3 -4.00 -15.69 -10.55
CA VAL A 3 -4.60 -14.36 -10.41
C VAL A 3 -3.45 -13.38 -10.12
N ARG A 4 -3.51 -12.17 -10.67
CA ARG A 4 -2.46 -11.16 -10.62
C ARG A 4 -2.84 -10.03 -9.67
N PHE A 5 -2.15 -9.97 -8.53
CA PHE A 5 -2.38 -8.98 -7.48
C PHE A 5 -1.30 -7.92 -7.47
N GLY A 6 -1.67 -6.66 -7.55
CA GLY A 6 -0.76 -5.52 -7.40
C GLY A 6 -0.99 -4.79 -6.08
N PHE A 7 0.09 -4.41 -5.41
CA PHE A 7 0.05 -3.71 -4.12
C PHE A 7 0.96 -2.49 -4.16
N ASP A 8 0.44 -1.34 -3.72
CA ASP A 8 1.31 -0.30 -3.20
C ASP A 8 1.94 -0.75 -1.89
N ILE A 9 2.95 -0.05 -1.40
CA ILE A 9 3.69 -0.43 -0.20
C ILE A 9 3.30 0.46 1.00
N ASP A 10 3.53 1.77 0.86
CA ASP A 10 3.44 2.74 1.94
C ASP A 10 1.98 3.05 2.29
N ASP A 11 1.60 2.91 3.56
CA ASP A 11 0.22 3.03 4.06
C ASP A 11 -0.80 2.07 3.40
N THR A 12 -0.30 1.14 2.59
CA THR A 12 -1.05 0.03 2.01
C THR A 12 -0.76 -1.28 2.72
N ILE A 13 0.46 -1.80 2.67
CA ILE A 13 0.86 -3.03 3.38
C ILE A 13 1.66 -2.77 4.65
N ILE A 14 2.25 -1.59 4.78
CA ILE A 14 2.97 -1.12 5.98
C ILE A 14 2.43 0.22 6.47
N ASN A 15 2.46 0.46 7.78
CA ASN A 15 1.96 1.67 8.41
C ASN A 15 3.05 2.76 8.47
N LEU A 16 3.47 3.24 7.26
CA LEU A 16 4.61 4.12 7.12
C LEU A 16 4.40 5.49 7.76
N ARG A 17 3.23 6.10 7.56
CA ARG A 17 2.95 7.45 8.07
C ARG A 17 2.89 7.48 9.60
N GLU A 18 2.33 6.48 10.26
CA GLU A 18 2.32 6.39 11.71
C GLU A 18 3.75 6.19 12.25
N HIS A 19 4.55 5.38 11.58
CA HIS A 19 5.97 5.23 11.90
C HIS A 19 6.72 6.56 11.78
N ALA A 20 6.57 7.28 10.66
CA ALA A 20 7.16 8.60 10.45
C ALA A 20 6.67 9.63 11.48
N PHE A 21 5.39 9.60 11.85
CA PHE A 21 4.82 10.45 12.90
C PHE A 21 5.53 10.25 14.26
N HIS A 22 5.81 9.02 14.65
CA HIS A 22 6.57 8.74 15.88
C HIS A 22 8.02 9.23 15.79
N LEU A 23 8.66 9.11 14.63
CA LEU A 23 10.01 9.65 14.39
C LEU A 23 10.01 11.20 14.47
N TYR A 24 8.98 11.86 13.93
CA TYR A 24 8.82 13.32 14.04
C TYR A 24 8.65 13.75 15.50
N ASN A 25 7.76 13.12 16.26
CA ASN A 25 7.61 13.38 17.70
C ASN A 25 8.96 13.32 18.42
N LYS A 26 9.71 12.24 18.20
CA LYS A 26 11.04 12.05 18.78
C LYS A 26 12.03 13.13 18.33
N LYS A 27 12.10 13.43 17.04
CA LYS A 27 13.05 14.38 16.47
C LYS A 27 12.80 15.82 16.92
N LEU A 28 11.52 16.19 17.04
CA LEU A 28 11.10 17.54 17.46
C LEU A 28 10.98 17.68 18.98
N ASN A 29 11.19 16.61 19.74
CA ASN A 29 10.94 16.53 21.18
C ASN A 29 9.52 17.04 21.53
N GLN A 30 8.54 16.61 20.75
CA GLN A 30 7.12 16.89 20.94
C GLN A 30 6.40 15.61 21.39
N ASP A 31 5.18 15.77 21.89
CA ASP A 31 4.29 14.67 22.28
C ASP A 31 2.89 14.90 21.70
N VAL A 32 2.82 14.97 20.36
CA VAL A 32 1.55 15.08 19.66
C VAL A 32 0.84 13.73 19.78
N GLY A 33 -0.43 13.76 20.20
CA GLY A 33 -1.22 12.56 20.40
C GLY A 33 -1.54 11.80 19.10
N LEU A 34 -1.62 10.49 19.18
CA LEU A 34 -1.94 9.63 18.04
C LEU A 34 -3.36 9.87 17.50
N ASP A 35 -4.28 10.32 18.34
CA ASP A 35 -5.63 10.74 17.98
C ASP A 35 -5.63 11.95 17.04
N VAL A 36 -4.72 12.90 17.25
CA VAL A 36 -4.51 14.06 16.38
C VAL A 36 -3.99 13.58 15.00
N PHE A 37 -3.01 12.69 14.98
CA PHE A 37 -2.51 12.09 13.75
C PHE A 37 -3.62 11.35 12.98
N ARG A 38 -4.39 10.51 13.64
CA ARG A 38 -5.48 9.74 13.03
C ARG A 38 -6.65 10.59 12.52
N ALA A 39 -6.74 11.85 12.96
CA ALA A 39 -7.74 12.80 12.47
C ALA A 39 -7.32 13.57 11.21
N ILE A 40 -6.04 13.47 10.77
CA ILE A 40 -5.54 14.19 9.59
C ILE A 40 -6.32 13.76 8.33
N LYS A 41 -6.69 14.77 7.52
CA LYS A 41 -7.40 14.57 6.25
C LYS A 41 -6.51 14.74 5.02
N THR A 42 -5.21 14.88 5.23
CA THR A 42 -4.17 14.99 4.19
C THR A 42 -3.15 13.88 4.32
N VAL A 43 -2.45 13.58 3.24
CA VAL A 43 -1.31 12.62 3.26
C VAL A 43 -0.15 13.17 4.10
N GLU A 44 -0.03 14.48 4.17
CA GLU A 44 1.09 15.20 4.77
C GLU A 44 1.03 15.19 6.31
N ILE A 45 2.01 14.56 6.96
CA ILE A 45 2.04 14.43 8.43
C ILE A 45 2.60 15.67 9.15
N HIS A 46 3.33 16.53 8.45
CA HIS A 46 4.02 17.68 9.03
C HIS A 46 3.05 18.74 9.61
N GLU A 47 1.81 18.78 9.10
CA GLU A 47 0.80 19.75 9.52
C GLU A 47 0.46 19.67 11.01
N VAL A 48 0.40 18.47 11.59
CA VAL A 48 0.10 18.29 13.02
C VAL A 48 1.23 18.76 13.93
N PHE A 49 2.41 18.97 13.36
CA PHE A 49 3.56 19.55 14.07
C PHE A 49 3.69 21.06 13.86
N GLY A 50 2.71 21.69 13.19
CA GLY A 50 2.73 23.12 12.87
C GLY A 50 3.83 23.53 11.88
N MET A 51 4.28 22.59 11.07
CA MET A 51 5.35 22.83 10.08
C MET A 51 4.77 23.25 8.74
N GLU A 52 5.40 24.22 8.09
CA GLU A 52 5.12 24.54 6.70
C GLU A 52 5.63 23.43 5.76
N LYS A 53 5.08 23.37 4.55
CA LYS A 53 5.33 22.30 3.56
C LYS A 53 6.82 22.07 3.27
N GLU A 54 7.58 23.16 3.07
CA GLU A 54 9.01 23.09 2.79
C GLU A 54 9.78 22.49 3.97
N ALA A 55 9.45 22.92 5.19
CA ALA A 55 10.07 22.39 6.41
C ALA A 55 9.69 20.93 6.64
N GLY A 56 8.43 20.57 6.36
CA GLY A 56 7.93 19.19 6.41
C GLY A 56 8.67 18.29 5.43
N GLY A 57 8.84 18.72 4.17
CA GLY A 57 9.60 17.99 3.15
C GLY A 57 11.08 17.82 3.50
N ALA A 58 11.72 18.88 4.08
CA ALA A 58 13.08 18.80 4.56
C ALA A 58 13.23 17.82 5.73
N MET A 59 12.27 17.82 6.65
CA MET A 59 12.23 16.87 7.78
C MET A 59 12.09 15.44 7.27
N TRP A 60 11.12 15.16 6.37
CA TRP A 60 10.95 13.85 5.74
C TRP A 60 12.25 13.37 5.10
N SER A 61 12.87 14.22 4.27
CA SER A 61 14.13 13.91 3.59
C SER A 61 15.28 13.61 4.56
N SER A 62 15.31 14.29 5.70
CA SER A 62 16.35 14.09 6.73
C SER A 62 16.20 12.77 7.50
N LEU A 63 14.99 12.19 7.52
CA LEU A 63 14.65 10.97 8.24
C LEU A 63 14.33 9.80 7.29
N ILE A 64 14.49 9.97 5.98
CA ILE A 64 13.94 9.05 4.98
C ILE A 64 14.44 7.61 5.14
N GLU A 65 15.69 7.41 5.51
CA GLU A 65 16.24 6.06 5.75
C GLU A 65 15.66 5.43 7.03
N GLU A 66 15.47 6.23 8.07
CA GLU A 66 14.82 5.77 9.29
C GLU A 66 13.35 5.43 9.02
N ILE A 67 12.65 6.26 8.25
CA ILE A 67 11.25 6.06 7.87
C ILE A 67 11.07 4.79 7.05
N TYR A 68 11.94 4.56 6.04
CA TYR A 68 11.73 3.45 5.09
C TYR A 68 12.27 2.10 5.56
N PHE A 69 13.34 2.08 6.38
CA PHE A 69 14.13 0.86 6.55
C PHE A 69 14.33 0.41 8.01
N THR A 70 13.70 1.07 8.97
CA THR A 70 13.73 0.62 10.36
C THR A 70 12.48 -0.21 10.71
N ASP A 71 12.02 -0.19 11.96
CA ASP A 71 10.94 -1.05 12.45
C ASP A 71 9.55 -0.49 12.14
N CYS A 72 9.28 -0.20 10.86
CA CYS A 72 7.94 0.12 10.39
C CYS A 72 7.01 -1.08 10.58
N THR A 73 5.85 -0.84 11.18
CA THR A 73 4.84 -1.87 11.45
C THR A 73 4.18 -2.32 10.14
N ILE A 74 4.07 -3.61 9.93
CA ILE A 74 3.25 -4.21 8.87
C ILE A 74 1.79 -4.17 9.35
N PHE A 75 0.84 -3.84 8.48
CA PHE A 75 -0.57 -3.92 8.83
C PHE A 75 -0.99 -5.37 9.12
N ASP A 76 -1.81 -5.55 10.16
CA ASP A 76 -2.26 -6.86 10.61
C ASP A 76 -2.92 -7.65 9.46
N GLY A 77 -2.43 -8.85 9.22
CA GLY A 77 -2.91 -9.77 8.18
C GLY A 77 -2.32 -9.53 6.78
N ALA A 78 -1.62 -8.41 6.52
CA ALA A 78 -1.05 -8.13 5.20
C ALA A 78 0.01 -9.15 4.79
N LEU A 79 0.97 -9.42 5.67
CA LEU A 79 2.06 -10.36 5.40
C LEU A 79 1.53 -11.79 5.19
N GLU A 80 0.62 -12.20 6.05
CA GLU A 80 -0.01 -13.53 5.99
C GLU A 80 -0.78 -13.71 4.68
N LEU A 81 -1.59 -12.71 4.30
CA LEU A 81 -2.36 -12.75 3.07
C LEU A 81 -1.46 -12.84 1.83
N LEU A 82 -0.45 -11.97 1.71
CA LEU A 82 0.42 -11.97 0.54
C LEU A 82 1.19 -13.29 0.41
N ASN A 83 1.64 -13.86 1.51
CA ASN A 83 2.29 -15.18 1.52
C ASN A 83 1.31 -16.30 1.15
N GLU A 84 0.07 -16.26 1.63
CA GLU A 84 -0.96 -17.25 1.27
C GLU A 84 -1.30 -17.19 -0.22
N LEU A 85 -1.53 -15.99 -0.77
CA LEU A 85 -1.78 -15.81 -2.20
C LEU A 85 -0.63 -16.36 -3.05
N HIS A 86 0.63 -16.04 -2.69
CA HIS A 86 1.81 -16.54 -3.37
C HIS A 86 1.93 -18.09 -3.29
N GLN A 87 1.71 -18.67 -2.11
CA GLN A 87 1.74 -20.12 -1.92
C GLN A 87 0.63 -20.85 -2.70
N ASN A 88 -0.48 -20.20 -2.95
CA ASN A 88 -1.59 -20.69 -3.77
C ASN A 88 -1.33 -20.52 -5.29
N GLY A 89 -0.16 -20.01 -5.68
CA GLY A 89 0.27 -19.88 -7.07
C GLY A 89 -0.25 -18.63 -7.79
N HIS A 90 -0.58 -17.59 -7.03
CA HIS A 90 -0.93 -16.27 -7.57
C HIS A 90 0.32 -15.38 -7.72
N ASP A 91 0.27 -14.46 -8.68
CA ASP A 91 1.35 -13.52 -8.94
C ASP A 91 1.20 -12.26 -8.06
N ILE A 92 2.24 -11.92 -7.31
CA ILE A 92 2.28 -10.77 -6.40
C ILE A 92 3.19 -9.69 -6.98
N PHE A 93 2.62 -8.53 -7.29
CA PHE A 93 3.33 -7.37 -7.84
C PHE A 93 3.38 -6.23 -6.82
N TYR A 94 4.53 -5.61 -6.66
CA TYR A 94 4.70 -4.39 -5.86
C TYR A 94 4.91 -3.20 -6.78
N ILE A 95 4.12 -2.14 -6.61
CA ILE A 95 4.13 -0.95 -7.46
C ILE A 95 4.19 0.29 -6.57
N THR A 96 5.39 0.87 -6.38
CA THR A 96 5.61 1.95 -5.41
C THR A 96 6.24 3.19 -6.04
N SER A 97 5.84 4.36 -5.52
CA SER A 97 6.42 5.67 -5.88
C SER A 97 7.67 6.02 -5.04
N ARG A 98 8.20 5.11 -4.22
CA ARG A 98 9.46 5.36 -3.51
C ARG A 98 10.55 5.79 -4.49
N PRO A 99 11.40 6.78 -4.14
CA PRO A 99 12.43 7.30 -5.05
C PRO A 99 13.36 6.20 -5.56
N LYS A 100 13.71 6.26 -6.85
CA LYS A 100 14.49 5.26 -7.58
C LYS A 100 15.77 4.81 -6.86
N GLN A 101 16.42 5.72 -6.16
CA GLN A 101 17.63 5.44 -5.38
C GLN A 101 17.42 4.44 -4.22
N TYR A 102 16.19 4.29 -3.73
CA TYR A 102 15.84 3.38 -2.64
C TYR A 102 15.22 2.07 -3.12
N CYS A 103 15.03 1.87 -4.42
CA CYS A 103 14.31 0.70 -4.94
C CYS A 103 14.96 -0.63 -4.57
N THR A 104 16.28 -0.75 -4.73
CA THR A 104 17.00 -1.97 -4.36
C THR A 104 16.88 -2.26 -2.86
N GLN A 105 17.09 -1.24 -2.03
CA GLN A 105 17.01 -1.39 -0.57
C GLN A 105 15.56 -1.69 -0.12
N THR A 106 14.55 -1.08 -0.77
CA THR A 106 13.13 -1.39 -0.50
C THR A 106 12.81 -2.84 -0.79
N ARG A 107 13.24 -3.35 -1.94
CA ARG A 107 13.04 -4.76 -2.31
C ARG A 107 13.67 -5.72 -1.31
N GLU A 108 14.91 -5.48 -0.95
CA GLU A 108 15.63 -6.33 0.02
C GLU A 108 15.03 -6.21 1.43
N TRP A 109 14.54 -5.03 1.81
CA TRP A 109 13.83 -4.83 3.08
C TRP A 109 12.52 -5.63 3.13
N LEU A 110 11.71 -5.61 2.06
CA LEU A 110 10.49 -6.43 1.96
C LEU A 110 10.80 -7.93 2.08
N LYS A 111 11.83 -8.42 1.36
CA LYS A 111 12.29 -9.81 1.46
C LYS A 111 12.70 -10.15 2.89
N ALA A 112 13.47 -9.28 3.56
CA ALA A 112 13.90 -9.47 4.93
C ALA A 112 12.75 -9.49 5.95
N LYS A 113 11.65 -8.77 5.66
CA LYS A 113 10.41 -8.79 6.45
C LYS A 113 9.53 -10.02 6.14
N GLY A 114 9.91 -10.85 5.16
CA GLY A 114 9.22 -12.10 4.81
C GLY A 114 8.15 -11.97 3.72
N PHE A 115 8.06 -10.83 3.03
CA PHE A 115 7.16 -10.69 1.89
C PHE A 115 7.64 -11.52 0.69
N PRO A 116 6.73 -12.13 -0.10
CA PRO A 116 7.06 -12.86 -1.32
C PRO A 116 7.38 -11.88 -2.46
N VAL A 117 8.65 -11.57 -2.67
CA VAL A 117 9.08 -10.61 -3.70
C VAL A 117 9.89 -11.31 -4.78
N GLU A 118 9.34 -11.35 -5.98
CA GLU A 118 10.05 -11.76 -7.19
C GLU A 118 10.67 -10.54 -7.88
N ASP A 119 11.88 -10.67 -8.44
CA ASP A 119 12.62 -9.53 -8.98
C ASP A 119 11.93 -8.85 -10.17
N ASN A 120 11.22 -9.62 -10.99
CA ASN A 120 10.44 -9.15 -12.14
C ASN A 120 9.03 -8.64 -11.76
N HIS A 121 8.61 -8.78 -10.50
CA HIS A 121 7.33 -8.32 -9.98
C HIS A 121 7.46 -7.10 -9.04
N PHE A 122 8.59 -6.40 -9.09
CA PHE A 122 8.86 -5.23 -8.25
C PHE A 122 9.11 -3.98 -9.09
N PHE A 123 8.17 -3.06 -9.06
CA PHE A 123 8.16 -1.81 -9.82
C PHE A 123 8.27 -0.62 -8.86
N CYS A 124 9.29 0.22 -9.07
CA CYS A 124 9.63 1.28 -8.12
C CYS A 124 10.24 2.49 -8.83
N GLY A 125 10.11 3.68 -8.24
CA GLY A 125 10.74 4.91 -8.73
C GLY A 125 9.93 5.64 -9.78
N MET A 126 8.65 5.33 -9.89
CA MET A 126 7.71 5.99 -10.78
C MET A 126 6.96 7.13 -10.08
N GLN A 127 6.38 8.03 -10.86
CA GLN A 127 5.41 9.01 -10.34
C GLN A 127 4.04 8.36 -10.15
N ASP A 128 3.18 8.96 -9.33
CA ASP A 128 1.83 8.42 -9.04
C ASP A 128 1.00 8.23 -10.32
N ASN A 129 1.08 9.17 -11.26
CA ASN A 129 0.39 9.10 -12.55
C ASN A 129 0.96 8.03 -13.51
N GLU A 130 2.17 7.55 -13.26
CA GLU A 130 2.79 6.48 -14.07
C GLU A 130 2.36 5.09 -13.58
N LYS A 131 1.85 4.97 -12.35
CA LYS A 131 1.35 3.70 -11.82
C LYS A 131 0.24 3.10 -12.69
N ILE A 132 -0.67 3.93 -13.24
CA ILE A 132 -1.77 3.47 -14.10
C ILE A 132 -1.27 2.67 -15.30
N THR A 133 -0.20 3.13 -15.95
CA THR A 133 0.39 2.44 -17.09
C THR A 133 0.89 1.04 -16.69
N ASN A 134 1.61 0.95 -15.57
CA ASN A 134 2.09 -0.34 -15.06
C ASN A 134 0.92 -1.28 -14.70
N ILE A 135 -0.13 -0.78 -14.04
CA ILE A 135 -1.31 -1.57 -13.66
C ILE A 135 -1.98 -2.16 -14.89
N GLN A 136 -2.14 -1.37 -15.97
CA GLN A 136 -2.73 -1.80 -17.23
C GLN A 136 -1.84 -2.78 -18.00
N GLU A 137 -0.53 -2.48 -18.15
CA GLU A 137 0.43 -3.32 -18.86
C GLU A 137 0.65 -4.67 -18.18
N LEU A 138 0.55 -4.70 -16.85
CA LEU A 138 0.64 -5.92 -16.06
C LEU A 138 -0.67 -6.73 -16.08
N GLU A 139 -1.76 -6.22 -16.65
CA GLU A 139 -3.07 -6.89 -16.68
C GLU A 139 -3.47 -7.44 -15.32
N LEU A 140 -3.39 -6.58 -14.29
CA LEU A 140 -3.70 -6.97 -12.92
C LEU A 140 -5.20 -7.25 -12.76
N ASP A 141 -5.55 -8.34 -12.08
CA ASP A 141 -6.93 -8.63 -11.68
C ASP A 141 -7.35 -7.74 -10.49
N PHE A 142 -6.43 -7.53 -9.54
CA PHE A 142 -6.64 -6.74 -8.33
C PHE A 142 -5.50 -5.76 -8.10
N TYR A 143 -5.83 -4.55 -7.64
CA TYR A 143 -4.85 -3.56 -7.22
C TYR A 143 -5.27 -2.87 -5.93
N PHE A 144 -4.31 -2.66 -5.02
CA PHE A 144 -4.51 -2.10 -3.68
C PHE A 144 -3.64 -0.88 -3.49
N ASP A 145 -4.25 0.24 -3.13
CA ASP A 145 -3.55 1.51 -2.88
C ASP A 145 -4.37 2.35 -1.88
N ASP A 146 -3.71 3.26 -1.17
CA ASP A 146 -4.34 4.18 -0.23
C ASP A 146 -4.43 5.61 -0.76
N LYS A 147 -3.61 5.94 -1.78
CA LYS A 147 -3.34 7.32 -2.18
C LYS A 147 -4.38 7.88 -3.15
N PRO A 148 -5.12 8.95 -2.78
CA PRO A 148 -6.15 9.54 -3.63
C PRO A 148 -5.66 9.89 -5.04
N ALA A 149 -4.46 10.48 -5.15
CA ALA A 149 -3.88 10.87 -6.44
C ALA A 149 -3.67 9.69 -7.42
N VAL A 150 -3.49 8.47 -6.92
CA VAL A 150 -3.43 7.24 -7.72
C VAL A 150 -4.83 6.74 -8.00
N LEU A 151 -5.65 6.57 -6.96
CA LEU A 151 -6.99 5.99 -7.03
C LEU A 151 -7.93 6.74 -7.98
N GLU A 152 -7.89 8.08 -7.97
CA GLU A 152 -8.70 8.93 -8.84
C GLU A 152 -8.33 8.82 -10.33
N THR A 153 -7.11 8.35 -10.64
CA THR A 153 -6.65 8.17 -12.03
C THR A 153 -7.04 6.81 -12.61
N LEU A 154 -7.45 5.84 -11.77
CA LEU A 154 -7.69 4.45 -12.16
C LEU A 154 -9.13 4.18 -12.64
N GLY A 155 -9.97 5.20 -12.83
CA GLY A 155 -11.42 5.10 -13.04
C GLY A 155 -11.92 4.36 -14.31
N SER A 156 -11.05 3.77 -15.16
CA SER A 156 -11.44 3.07 -16.39
C SER A 156 -10.60 1.82 -16.68
N THR A 157 -10.14 1.12 -15.65
CA THR A 157 -9.40 -0.15 -15.81
C THR A 157 -10.33 -1.34 -15.62
N GLU A 158 -10.00 -2.49 -16.21
CA GLU A 158 -10.65 -3.77 -15.91
C GLU A 158 -10.20 -4.32 -14.55
N THR A 159 -9.10 -3.81 -14.02
CA THR A 159 -8.54 -4.15 -12.71
C THR A 159 -9.51 -3.78 -11.58
N LYS A 160 -9.78 -4.69 -10.68
CA LYS A 160 -10.59 -4.43 -9.48
C LYS A 160 -9.76 -3.67 -8.44
N ILE A 161 -10.09 -2.40 -8.23
CA ILE A 161 -9.33 -1.51 -7.35
C ILE A 161 -9.88 -1.55 -5.93
N TYR A 162 -9.01 -1.78 -4.96
CA TYR A 162 -9.33 -1.70 -3.54
C TYR A 162 -8.63 -0.51 -2.88
N ILE A 163 -9.40 0.30 -2.19
CA ILE A 163 -8.94 1.45 -1.41
C ILE A 163 -8.59 0.95 -0.01
N ILE A 164 -7.35 1.08 0.40
CA ILE A 164 -6.96 0.84 1.79
C ILE A 164 -7.44 2.02 2.64
N ASP A 165 -8.26 1.73 3.66
CA ASP A 165 -8.98 2.73 4.44
C ASP A 165 -8.01 3.59 5.26
N GLN A 166 -7.92 4.87 4.88
CA GLN A 166 -7.11 5.88 5.57
C GLN A 166 -7.93 7.14 5.82
N SER A 167 -7.56 7.92 6.84
CA SER A 167 -8.29 9.14 7.20
C SER A 167 -8.32 10.21 6.09
N TYR A 168 -7.34 10.21 5.22
CA TYR A 168 -7.16 11.21 4.15
C TYR A 168 -7.80 10.81 2.81
N ASN A 169 -8.28 9.58 2.67
CA ASN A 169 -8.89 9.12 1.42
C ASN A 169 -10.40 8.86 1.50
N GLN A 170 -11.06 9.37 2.55
CA GLN A 170 -12.49 9.13 2.80
C GLN A 170 -13.42 9.71 1.74
N HIS A 171 -12.93 10.62 0.89
CA HIS A 171 -13.68 11.23 -0.21
C HIS A 171 -13.62 10.42 -1.51
N VAL A 172 -12.75 9.41 -1.59
CA VAL A 172 -12.62 8.54 -2.75
C VAL A 172 -13.66 7.42 -2.66
N ASP A 173 -14.52 7.33 -3.68
CA ASP A 173 -15.52 6.27 -3.78
C ASP A 173 -14.92 5.00 -4.38
N GLY A 174 -15.32 3.82 -3.88
CA GLY A 174 -14.88 2.54 -4.40
C GLY A 174 -14.94 1.40 -3.39
N LEU A 175 -14.38 0.25 -3.76
CA LEU A 175 -14.24 -0.90 -2.87
C LEU A 175 -13.22 -0.58 -1.79
N ARG A 176 -13.67 -0.56 -0.54
CA ARG A 176 -12.83 -0.13 0.59
C ARG A 176 -12.51 -1.29 1.51
N LEU A 177 -11.22 -1.46 1.80
CA LEU A 177 -10.71 -2.46 2.72
C LEU A 177 -10.24 -1.79 4.01
N LYS A 178 -10.85 -2.17 5.14
CA LYS A 178 -10.50 -1.63 6.46
C LYS A 178 -9.42 -2.44 7.16
N ASN A 179 -9.34 -3.72 6.86
CA ASN A 179 -8.27 -4.59 7.34
C ASN A 179 -8.04 -5.75 6.35
N TRP A 180 -6.85 -6.32 6.34
CA TRP A 180 -6.46 -7.36 5.40
C TRP A 180 -7.13 -8.72 5.65
N MET A 181 -7.61 -8.97 6.87
CA MET A 181 -8.34 -10.20 7.20
C MET A 181 -9.70 -10.28 6.49
N GLU A 182 -10.35 -9.13 6.26
CA GLU A 182 -11.61 -9.06 5.52
C GLU A 182 -11.43 -9.47 4.05
N PHE A 183 -10.33 -9.01 3.42
CA PHE A 183 -10.05 -9.36 2.02
C PHE A 183 -9.82 -10.86 1.83
N LYS A 184 -9.08 -11.51 2.72
CA LYS A 184 -8.84 -12.95 2.70
C LYS A 184 -10.14 -13.77 2.65
N MET A 185 -11.14 -13.37 3.40
CA MET A 185 -12.47 -14.00 3.36
C MET A 185 -13.17 -13.79 2.01
N THR A 186 -13.10 -12.59 1.45
CA THR A 186 -13.75 -12.23 0.19
C THR A 186 -13.18 -13.01 -1.01
N VAL A 187 -11.88 -13.18 -1.10
CA VAL A 187 -11.23 -13.98 -2.16
C VAL A 187 -11.66 -15.43 -2.10
N SER A 188 -11.72 -16.03 -0.91
CA SER A 188 -12.15 -17.42 -0.71
C SER A 188 -13.60 -17.65 -1.12
N GLU A 189 -14.47 -16.68 -0.90
CA GLU A 189 -15.89 -16.75 -1.28
C GLU A 189 -16.09 -16.60 -2.79
N GLU A 190 -15.38 -15.70 -3.45
CA GLU A 190 -15.44 -15.48 -4.90
C GLU A 190 -14.94 -16.71 -5.67
N GLU A 191 -13.83 -17.34 -5.29
CA GLU A 191 -13.36 -18.59 -5.89
C GLU A 191 -14.35 -19.73 -5.73
N TYR A 192 -15.05 -19.81 -4.58
CA TYR A 192 -16.04 -20.84 -4.33
C TYR A 192 -17.33 -20.64 -5.14
N VAL A 193 -17.76 -19.41 -5.38
CA VAL A 193 -18.93 -19.09 -6.20
C VAL A 193 -18.66 -19.39 -7.68
N ASP A 194 -17.51 -19.04 -8.20
CA ASP A 194 -17.16 -19.25 -9.61
C ASP A 194 -17.04 -20.73 -9.96
N THR A 195 -16.47 -21.55 -9.07
CA THR A 195 -16.43 -23.02 -9.25
C THR A 195 -17.82 -23.68 -9.18
N LYS A 196 -18.76 -23.14 -8.41
CA LYS A 196 -20.14 -23.65 -8.40
C LYS A 196 -20.95 -23.24 -9.63
N THR A 197 -20.73 -22.06 -10.17
CA THR A 197 -21.43 -21.59 -11.37
C THR A 197 -21.02 -22.40 -12.60
N ILE A 198 -19.76 -22.81 -12.71
CA ILE A 198 -19.26 -23.67 -13.78
C ILE A 198 -19.85 -25.10 -13.70
N THR A 199 -20.19 -25.59 -12.52
CA THR A 199 -20.76 -26.92 -12.32
C THR A 199 -22.26 -26.96 -12.63
N LEU A 200 -22.95 -25.82 -12.67
CA LEU A 200 -24.40 -25.73 -12.95
C LEU A 200 -24.73 -25.54 -14.45
N VAL A 201 -23.72 -25.37 -15.33
CA VAL A 201 -23.89 -25.19 -16.78
C VAL A 201 -23.52 -26.45 -17.58
N LYS A 202 -23.41 -27.60 -16.92
CA LYS A 202 -23.32 -28.92 -17.54
C LYS A 202 -24.56 -29.78 -17.18
#